data_7a2b9b7243918b658e93b0827ff002c0
#
_entry.id   7a2b9b7243918b658e93b0827ff002c0
#
_cell.length_a   1.000
_cell.length_b   1.000
_cell.length_c   1.000
_cell.angle_alpha   90.00
_cell.angle_beta   90.00
_cell.angle_gamma   90.00
#
_symmetry.space_group_name_H-M   'P 1'
#
loop_
_entity.id
_entity.type
_entity.pdbx_description
1 polymer ?
#
loop_
_entity_poly.entity_id
_entity_poly.type
_entity_poly.pdbx_seq_one_letter_code
_entity_poly.pdbx_strand_id
1 'polypeptide(L)'
;MRCVQCGHLEDKVIDSRMSKDGTTIRRRRVCLRCDYRYTTYEQIERTELRVVKRDNLREALNREKILRGLVKACEKRPVSMDRLDRAVEEIISELHRDHLREVPSSEIGKKVIEKLYAIDPVAYILSLIHISE
;
A
#
# COMPACT_ATOMS: atom_id res chain seq x y z
N MET A 1 -20.10 -17.51 10.07
CA MET A 1 -19.01 -18.06 9.19
C MET A 1 -19.04 -19.57 9.26
N ARG A 2 -18.85 -20.23 8.15
CA ARG A 2 -18.92 -21.70 8.08
C ARG A 2 -17.82 -22.37 8.89
N CYS A 3 -18.19 -23.24 9.80
CA CYS A 3 -17.22 -24.03 10.58
C CYS A 3 -16.45 -24.99 9.68
N VAL A 4 -15.11 -24.99 9.79
CA VAL A 4 -14.24 -25.85 8.99
C VAL A 4 -14.32 -27.33 9.41
N GLN A 5 -14.86 -27.58 10.60
CA GLN A 5 -14.97 -28.93 11.15
C GLN A 5 -16.28 -29.59 10.77
N CYS A 6 -17.41 -28.92 10.96
CA CYS A 6 -18.75 -29.52 10.76
C CYS A 6 -19.60 -28.84 9.69
N GLY A 7 -19.17 -27.69 9.18
CA GLY A 7 -19.89 -26.94 8.15
C GLY A 7 -21.06 -26.09 8.63
N HIS A 8 -21.32 -26.03 9.95
CA HIS A 8 -22.40 -25.21 10.50
C HIS A 8 -22.14 -23.72 10.26
N LEU A 9 -23.20 -22.96 9.99
CA LEU A 9 -23.08 -21.54 9.61
C LEU A 9 -23.15 -20.58 10.78
N GLU A 10 -23.67 -21.01 11.92
CA GLU A 10 -23.83 -20.16 13.10
C GLU A 10 -22.67 -20.32 14.05
N ASP A 11 -22.13 -19.21 14.49
CA ASP A 11 -21.02 -19.14 15.44
C ASP A 11 -21.24 -18.00 16.43
N LYS A 12 -20.43 -18.01 17.48
CA LYS A 12 -20.42 -16.97 18.50
C LYS A 12 -19.00 -16.42 18.62
N VAL A 13 -18.91 -15.09 18.66
CA VAL A 13 -17.62 -14.42 18.91
C VAL A 13 -17.39 -14.36 20.41
N ILE A 14 -16.29 -14.93 20.88
CA ILE A 14 -15.95 -14.99 22.32
C ILE A 14 -14.87 -13.98 22.71
N ASP A 15 -14.10 -13.48 21.74
CA ASP A 15 -13.07 -12.47 21.96
C ASP A 15 -12.83 -11.69 20.69
N SER A 16 -12.53 -10.40 20.82
CA SER A 16 -12.19 -9.52 19.68
C SER A 16 -11.05 -8.61 20.09
N ARG A 17 -10.03 -8.52 19.28
CA ARG A 17 -8.87 -7.65 19.52
C ARG A 17 -8.50 -6.89 18.26
N MET A 18 -8.24 -5.61 18.41
CA MET A 18 -7.76 -4.77 17.33
C MET A 18 -6.23 -4.74 17.35
N SER A 19 -5.62 -4.72 16.15
CA SER A 19 -4.17 -4.53 16.03
C SER A 19 -3.76 -3.13 16.50
N LYS A 20 -2.48 -2.95 16.80
CA LYS A 20 -1.96 -1.66 17.31
C LYS A 20 -2.21 -0.51 16.35
N ASP A 21 -2.14 -0.77 15.05
CA ASP A 21 -2.37 0.24 14.01
C ASP A 21 -3.84 0.42 13.63
N GLY A 22 -4.74 -0.38 14.20
CA GLY A 22 -6.17 -0.29 13.96
C GLY A 22 -6.63 -0.84 12.63
N THR A 23 -5.78 -1.52 11.86
CA THR A 23 -6.12 -1.98 10.51
C THR A 23 -6.68 -3.39 10.45
N THR A 24 -6.53 -4.17 11.51
CA THR A 24 -6.95 -5.57 11.55
C THR A 24 -7.69 -5.86 12.86
N ILE A 25 -8.79 -6.61 12.76
CA ILE A 25 -9.51 -7.12 13.93
C ILE A 25 -9.36 -8.64 13.96
N ARG A 26 -8.86 -9.16 15.08
CA ARG A 26 -8.75 -10.59 15.32
C ARG A 26 -9.96 -11.02 16.15
N ARG A 27 -10.74 -11.97 15.64
CA ARG A 27 -11.92 -12.49 16.35
C ARG A 27 -11.75 -13.97 16.64
N ARG A 28 -11.94 -14.33 17.90
CA ARG A 28 -11.99 -15.71 18.33
C ARG A 28 -13.44 -16.16 18.30
N ARG A 29 -13.74 -17.22 17.56
CA ARG A 29 -15.10 -17.73 17.36
C ARG A 29 -15.24 -19.17 17.86
N VAL A 30 -16.47 -19.54 18.22
CA VAL A 30 -16.82 -20.90 18.57
C VAL A 30 -18.06 -21.32 17.77
N CYS A 31 -18.01 -22.50 17.16
CA CYS A 31 -19.12 -23.06 16.44
C CYS A 31 -20.25 -23.42 17.44
N LEU A 32 -21.48 -23.03 17.15
CA LEU A 32 -22.61 -23.29 18.02
C LEU A 32 -23.04 -24.76 17.98
N ARG A 33 -22.57 -25.53 16.98
CA ARG A 33 -22.94 -26.94 16.83
C ARG A 33 -21.93 -27.89 17.42
N CYS A 34 -20.65 -27.75 17.06
CA CYS A 34 -19.57 -28.68 17.46
C CYS A 34 -18.59 -28.11 18.46
N ASP A 35 -18.78 -26.87 18.89
CA ASP A 35 -17.90 -26.16 19.84
C ASP A 35 -16.46 -25.98 19.37
N TYR A 36 -16.19 -26.21 18.09
CA TYR A 36 -14.86 -25.98 17.53
C TYR A 36 -14.52 -24.49 17.59
N ARG A 37 -13.35 -24.19 18.12
CA ARG A 37 -12.86 -22.82 18.23
C ARG A 37 -11.90 -22.50 17.09
N TYR A 38 -12.13 -21.36 16.45
CA TYR A 38 -11.28 -20.90 15.34
C TYR A 38 -11.10 -19.39 15.38
N THR A 39 -10.05 -18.93 14.74
CA THR A 39 -9.71 -17.50 14.68
C THR A 39 -9.99 -16.98 13.29
N THR A 40 -10.63 -15.81 13.20
CA THR A 40 -10.83 -15.09 11.96
C THR A 40 -10.21 -13.70 12.05
N TYR A 41 -9.88 -13.14 10.89
CA TYR A 41 -9.33 -11.80 10.79
C TYR A 41 -10.22 -10.97 9.89
N GLU A 42 -10.43 -9.72 10.29
CA GLU A 42 -11.16 -8.77 9.50
C GLU A 42 -10.21 -7.64 9.12
N GLN A 43 -10.12 -7.36 7.83
CA GLN A 43 -9.25 -6.30 7.29
C GLN A 43 -10.04 -5.52 6.25
N ILE A 44 -9.70 -4.25 6.10
CA ILE A 44 -10.27 -3.45 5.02
C ILE A 44 -9.68 -3.95 3.71
N GLU A 45 -10.56 -4.38 2.80
CA GLU A 45 -10.13 -4.76 1.47
C GLU A 45 -9.76 -3.51 0.68
N ARG A 46 -8.49 -3.41 0.29
CA ARG A 46 -8.04 -2.35 -0.59
C ARG A 46 -8.02 -2.86 -2.01
N THR A 47 -8.74 -2.17 -2.87
CA THR A 47 -8.68 -2.46 -4.30
C THR A 47 -7.28 -2.15 -4.79
N GLU A 48 -6.61 -3.14 -5.39
CA GLU A 48 -5.28 -2.96 -5.94
C GLU A 48 -5.33 -2.00 -7.12
N LEU A 49 -4.55 -0.91 -7.07
CA LEU A 49 -4.45 0.03 -8.17
C LEU A 49 -3.59 -0.54 -9.29
N ARG A 50 -4.01 -0.31 -10.52
CA ARG A 50 -3.23 -0.63 -11.71
C ARG A 50 -2.69 0.63 -12.33
N VAL A 51 -1.44 0.57 -12.78
CA VAL A 51 -0.77 1.68 -13.45
C VAL A 51 -0.97 1.52 -14.95
N VAL A 52 -1.50 2.58 -15.60
CA VAL A 52 -1.65 2.62 -17.05
C VAL A 52 -0.42 3.32 -17.62
N LYS A 53 0.38 2.57 -18.37
CA LYS A 53 1.59 3.06 -19.02
C LYS A 53 1.26 3.83 -20.30
N ARG A 54 2.26 4.52 -20.86
CA ARG A 54 2.12 5.28 -22.12
C ARG A 54 1.67 4.44 -23.30
N ASP A 55 2.05 3.16 -23.33
CA ASP A 55 1.67 2.20 -24.36
C ASP A 55 0.30 1.54 -24.12
N ASN A 56 -0.46 2.05 -23.15
CA ASN A 56 -1.74 1.50 -22.69
C ASN A 56 -1.66 0.13 -22.03
N LEU A 57 -0.46 -0.38 -21.77
CA LEU A 57 -0.31 -1.58 -20.95
C LEU A 57 -0.56 -1.26 -19.50
N ARG A 58 -1.14 -2.22 -18.79
CA ARG A 58 -1.47 -2.09 -17.38
C ARG A 58 -0.60 -3.02 -16.55
N GLU A 59 -0.07 -2.48 -15.46
CA GLU A 59 0.69 -3.28 -14.48
C GLU A 59 0.23 -2.95 -13.08
N ALA A 60 0.48 -3.85 -12.12
CA ALA A 60 0.16 -3.59 -10.72
C ALA A 60 1.02 -2.45 -10.18
N LEU A 61 0.44 -1.66 -9.27
CA LEU A 61 1.19 -0.62 -8.56
C LEU A 61 2.26 -1.29 -7.71
N ASN A 62 3.53 -0.99 -7.99
CA ASN A 62 4.67 -1.61 -7.33
C ASN A 62 5.39 -0.61 -6.43
N ARG A 63 5.27 -0.81 -5.11
CA ARG A 63 5.91 0.03 -4.10
C ARG A 63 7.43 0.08 -4.28
N GLU A 64 8.04 -1.07 -4.54
CA GLU A 64 9.49 -1.18 -4.71
C GLU A 64 10.02 -0.37 -5.89
N LYS A 65 9.22 -0.28 -6.95
CA LYS A 65 9.57 0.48 -8.15
C LYS A 65 9.61 1.99 -7.83
N ILE A 66 8.64 2.47 -7.08
CA ILE A 66 8.58 3.88 -6.63
C ILE A 66 9.75 4.18 -5.70
N LEU A 67 9.99 3.31 -4.73
CA LEU A 67 11.10 3.46 -3.78
C LEU A 67 12.44 3.49 -4.50
N ARG A 68 12.64 2.59 -5.46
CA ARG A 68 13.87 2.52 -6.25
C ARG A 68 14.14 3.82 -7.01
N GLY A 69 13.08 4.39 -7.60
CA GLY A 69 13.18 5.68 -8.28
C GLY A 69 13.63 6.81 -7.35
N LEU A 70 13.05 6.87 -6.14
CA LEU A 70 13.43 7.85 -5.14
C LEU A 70 14.86 7.65 -4.64
N VAL A 71 15.25 6.40 -4.36
CA VAL A 71 16.62 6.06 -3.92
C VAL A 71 17.63 6.49 -4.97
N LYS A 72 17.38 6.18 -6.23
CA LYS A 72 18.26 6.55 -7.33
C LYS A 72 18.40 8.07 -7.46
N ALA A 73 17.32 8.80 -7.34
CA ALA A 73 17.32 10.27 -7.44
C ALA A 73 18.06 10.92 -6.27
N CYS A 74 18.07 10.29 -5.10
CA CYS A 74 18.74 10.79 -3.90
C CYS A 74 20.12 10.19 -3.67
N GLU A 75 20.68 9.48 -4.65
CA GLU A 75 22.02 8.92 -4.59
C GLU A 75 23.03 10.02 -4.30
N LYS A 76 23.95 9.75 -3.36
CA LYS A 76 24.98 10.70 -2.89
C LYS A 76 24.41 11.96 -2.21
N ARG A 77 23.12 11.95 -1.86
CA ARG A 77 22.48 13.02 -1.09
C ARG A 77 22.25 12.57 0.35
N PRO A 78 22.31 13.48 1.33
CA PRO A 78 22.14 13.13 2.74
C PRO A 78 20.66 12.93 3.10
N VAL A 79 20.01 11.93 2.50
CA VAL A 79 18.62 11.60 2.74
C VAL A 79 18.54 10.18 3.33
N SER A 80 17.88 10.05 4.48
CA SER A 80 17.75 8.75 5.15
C SER A 80 16.74 7.86 4.43
N MET A 81 16.93 6.54 4.55
CA MET A 81 15.98 5.56 4.01
C MET A 81 14.60 5.69 4.66
N ASP A 82 14.53 6.00 5.94
CA ASP A 82 13.26 6.21 6.65
C ASP A 82 12.45 7.35 6.02
N ARG A 83 13.12 8.40 5.62
CA ARG A 83 12.46 9.54 4.95
C ARG A 83 11.93 9.16 3.57
N LEU A 84 12.69 8.35 2.81
CA LEU A 84 12.28 7.85 1.51
C LEU A 84 11.10 6.88 1.63
N ASP A 85 11.15 5.97 2.61
CA ASP A 85 10.04 5.04 2.88
C ASP A 85 8.76 5.80 3.22
N ARG A 86 8.87 6.84 4.03
CA ARG A 86 7.73 7.68 4.40
C ARG A 86 7.15 8.38 3.18
N ALA A 87 8.00 8.89 2.30
CA ALA A 87 7.57 9.54 1.07
C ALA A 87 6.82 8.56 0.16
N VAL A 88 7.29 7.33 0.04
CA VAL A 88 6.61 6.27 -0.74
C VAL A 88 5.23 5.98 -0.16
N GLU A 89 5.12 5.83 1.16
CA GLU A 89 3.83 5.58 1.81
C GLU A 89 2.85 6.73 1.58
N GLU A 90 3.31 7.97 1.64
CA GLU A 90 2.49 9.14 1.36
C GLU A 90 2.02 9.15 -0.10
N ILE A 91 2.89 8.84 -1.04
CA ILE A 91 2.54 8.76 -2.47
C ILE A 91 1.45 7.70 -2.68
N ILE A 92 1.64 6.50 -2.14
CA ILE A 92 0.68 5.40 -2.29
C ILE A 92 -0.67 5.75 -1.67
N SER A 93 -0.67 6.35 -0.48
CA SER A 93 -1.90 6.80 0.19
C SER A 93 -2.66 7.83 -0.64
N GLU A 94 -1.95 8.79 -1.21
CA GLU A 94 -2.55 9.83 -2.06
C GLU A 94 -3.13 9.22 -3.34
N LEU A 95 -2.42 8.29 -3.95
CA LEU A 95 -2.90 7.60 -5.15
C LEU A 95 -4.18 6.81 -4.87
N HIS A 96 -4.24 6.08 -3.76
CA HIS A 96 -5.44 5.34 -3.36
C HIS A 96 -6.61 6.26 -3.03
N ARG A 97 -6.34 7.44 -2.47
CA ARG A 97 -7.37 8.44 -2.17
C ARG A 97 -7.96 9.02 -3.46
N ASP A 98 -7.13 9.32 -4.44
CA ASP A 98 -7.52 10.05 -5.65
C ASP A 98 -8.01 9.14 -6.79
N HIS A 99 -7.70 7.84 -6.74
CA HIS A 99 -8.00 6.89 -7.81
C HIS A 99 -8.64 5.62 -7.25
N LEU A 100 -9.65 5.10 -7.96
CA LEU A 100 -10.37 3.89 -7.53
C LEU A 100 -9.77 2.60 -8.08
N ARG A 101 -9.35 2.57 -9.34
CA ARG A 101 -8.89 1.34 -10.02
C ARG A 101 -7.60 1.52 -10.79
N GLU A 102 -7.48 2.60 -11.54
CA GLU A 102 -6.37 2.84 -12.45
C GLU A 102 -5.79 4.23 -12.23
N VAL A 103 -4.48 4.34 -12.39
CA VAL A 103 -3.77 5.61 -12.30
C VAL A 103 -2.79 5.71 -13.46
N PRO A 104 -2.79 6.84 -14.21
CA PRO A 104 -1.79 7.03 -15.26
C PRO A 104 -0.38 7.10 -14.66
N SER A 105 0.59 6.53 -15.36
CA SER A 105 1.99 6.59 -14.89
C SER A 105 2.50 8.01 -14.75
N SER A 106 1.96 8.96 -15.55
CA SER A 106 2.30 10.38 -15.44
C SER A 106 1.93 10.98 -14.09
N GLU A 107 0.82 10.55 -13.49
CA GLU A 107 0.41 11.01 -12.15
C GLU A 107 1.36 10.54 -11.06
N ILE A 108 1.85 9.31 -11.19
CA ILE A 108 2.88 8.77 -10.28
C ILE A 108 4.15 9.60 -10.40
N GLY A 109 4.58 9.87 -11.64
CA GLY A 109 5.76 10.69 -11.91
C GLY A 109 5.66 12.07 -11.29
N LYS A 110 4.51 12.72 -11.43
CA LYS A 110 4.26 14.04 -10.80
C LYS A 110 4.41 14.01 -9.29
N LYS A 111 3.82 13.00 -8.64
CA LYS A 111 3.88 12.87 -7.19
C LYS A 111 5.31 12.58 -6.71
N VAL A 112 6.05 11.76 -7.43
CA VAL A 112 7.46 11.48 -7.14
C VAL A 112 8.28 12.77 -7.20
N ILE A 113 8.10 13.55 -8.25
CA ILE A 113 8.81 14.81 -8.44
C ILE A 113 8.47 15.82 -7.34
N GLU A 114 7.20 15.93 -6.98
CA GLU A 114 6.76 16.81 -5.89
C GLU A 114 7.40 16.42 -4.55
N LYS A 115 7.44 15.13 -4.24
CA LYS A 115 8.08 14.63 -3.02
C LYS A 115 9.58 14.84 -3.03
N LEU A 116 10.25 14.65 -4.17
CA LEU A 116 11.67 14.92 -4.31
C LEU A 116 12.00 16.38 -4.04
N TYR A 117 11.22 17.30 -4.58
CA TYR A 117 11.43 18.72 -4.35
C TYR A 117 11.33 19.07 -2.86
N ALA A 118 10.36 18.48 -2.17
CA ALA A 118 10.17 18.71 -0.73
C ALA A 118 11.29 18.08 0.11
N ILE A 119 11.83 16.92 -0.32
CA ILE A 119 12.88 16.20 0.41
C ILE A 119 14.26 16.82 0.17
N ASP A 120 14.60 17.03 -1.10
CA ASP A 120 15.92 17.54 -1.49
C ASP A 120 15.82 18.24 -2.84
N PRO A 121 15.84 19.58 -2.89
CA PRO A 121 15.77 20.33 -4.14
C PRO A 121 16.89 20.01 -5.13
N VAL A 122 18.06 19.63 -4.64
CA VAL A 122 19.19 19.23 -5.51
C VAL A 122 18.90 17.91 -6.21
N ALA A 123 18.36 16.94 -5.48
CA ALA A 123 17.93 15.66 -6.07
C ALA A 123 16.84 15.89 -7.13
N TYR A 124 15.92 16.80 -6.87
CA TYR A 124 14.88 17.18 -7.83
C TYR A 124 15.51 17.71 -9.14
N ILE A 125 16.47 18.61 -9.05
CA ILE A 125 17.15 19.19 -10.23
C ILE A 125 17.89 18.09 -11.00
N LEU A 126 18.60 17.20 -10.31
CA LEU A 126 19.31 16.10 -10.94
C LEU A 126 18.38 15.13 -11.65
N SER A 127 17.19 14.87 -11.08
CA SER A 127 16.20 14.00 -11.71
C SER A 127 15.62 14.61 -13.00
N LEU A 128 15.44 15.92 -13.05
CA LEU A 128 14.99 16.61 -14.25
C LEU A 128 16.01 16.49 -15.39
N ILE A 129 17.29 16.57 -15.08
CA ILE A 129 18.37 16.39 -16.08
C ILE A 129 18.31 14.98 -16.67
N HIS A 130 18.09 13.96 -15.85
CA HIS A 130 17.96 12.58 -16.31
C HIS A 130 16.73 12.35 -17.18
N ILE A 131 15.61 12.97 -16.82
CA ILE A 131 14.35 12.81 -17.55
C ILE A 131 14.43 13.42 -18.96
N SER A 132 15.23 14.47 -19.13
CA SER A 132 15.39 15.14 -20.43
C SER A 132 16.25 14.36 -21.42
N GLU A 133 16.89 13.30 -20.99
CA GLU A 133 17.61 12.36 -21.86
C GLU A 133 16.69 11.23 -22.30
#